data_885b9393fbbdf0db14185bb03167c88c
#
_entry.id   885b9393fbbdf0db14185bb03167c88c
#
_cell.length_a   1.000
_cell.length_b   1.000
_cell.length_c   1.000
_cell.angle_alpha   90.00
_cell.angle_beta   90.00
_cell.angle_gamma   90.00
#
_symmetry.space_group_name_H-M   'P 1'
#
loop_
_entity.id
_entity.type
_entity.pdbx_description
1 polymer ?
#
loop_
_entity_poly.entity_id
_entity_poly.type
_entity_poly.pdbx_seq_one_letter_code
_entity_poly.pdbx_strand_id
1 'polypeptide(L)'
;VKALNKALLISYYGIRYWDIPKQYLCPPIPGRADYIHYIADLIQPDRVANDLQTEEEDANEQKTKCRCLDVGVGANCIYPIIGHTEYGWTFVGSDIDPVSIENARKIVTCNPVLAHKIDLRLQKDSQKIFDGIIMPGEYFDVTICNPPFHSSKEEAEDGTLRKLSSLKGTKVKKVQLNFGGSANELWCEGGEIRFILNMISESQKYQKNCGWFTSLVSKEKNLEKLCAKLKSVNEIGRAHV
;
A
#
# COMPACT_ATOMS: atom_id res chain seq x y z
N VAL A 1 3.02 -2.94 -20.29
CA VAL A 1 2.79 -2.28 -18.98
C VAL A 1 4.11 -2.04 -18.27
N LYS A 2 4.96 -3.05 -17.98
CA LYS A 2 6.22 -2.89 -17.22
C LYS A 2 7.18 -1.85 -17.85
N ALA A 3 7.39 -1.87 -19.17
CA ALA A 3 8.24 -0.89 -19.86
C ALA A 3 7.68 0.54 -19.75
N LEU A 4 6.35 0.71 -19.86
CA LEU A 4 5.70 2.00 -19.67
C LEU A 4 5.86 2.50 -18.22
N ASN A 5 5.61 1.66 -17.23
CA ASN A 5 5.80 2.01 -15.84
C ASN A 5 7.25 2.43 -15.56
N LYS A 6 8.22 1.69 -16.09
CA LYS A 6 9.63 2.04 -15.95
C LYS A 6 9.94 3.42 -16.55
N ALA A 7 9.40 3.70 -17.74
CA ALA A 7 9.57 5.01 -18.39
C ALA A 7 8.95 6.14 -17.55
N LEU A 8 7.74 5.95 -17.02
CA LEU A 8 7.08 6.91 -16.14
C LEU A 8 7.89 7.16 -14.86
N LEU A 9 8.36 6.10 -14.20
CA LEU A 9 9.16 6.22 -12.98
C LEU A 9 10.48 6.96 -13.21
N ILE A 10 11.13 6.73 -14.35
CA ILE A 10 12.36 7.44 -14.72
C ILE A 10 12.07 8.92 -15.00
N SER A 11 11.03 9.20 -15.82
CA SER A 11 10.76 10.56 -16.29
C SER A 11 10.16 11.48 -15.23
N TYR A 12 9.25 10.96 -14.40
CA TYR A 12 8.48 11.79 -13.46
C TYR A 12 8.95 11.65 -12.01
N TYR A 13 9.49 10.49 -11.63
CA TYR A 13 9.84 10.21 -10.22
C TYR A 13 11.36 10.11 -9.99
N GLY A 14 12.20 10.39 -10.99
CA GLY A 14 13.65 10.40 -10.86
C GLY A 14 14.27 9.04 -10.51
N ILE A 15 13.56 7.94 -10.76
CA ILE A 15 13.99 6.59 -10.44
C ILE A 15 14.98 6.09 -11.49
N ARG A 16 16.17 5.68 -11.07
CA ARG A 16 17.23 5.17 -11.97
C ARG A 16 17.07 3.68 -12.25
N TYR A 17 16.61 2.92 -11.27
CA TYR A 17 16.42 1.48 -11.37
C TYR A 17 15.05 1.08 -10.83
N TRP A 18 14.28 0.39 -11.63
CA TRP A 18 13.04 -0.25 -11.21
C TRP A 18 12.80 -1.50 -12.04
N ASP A 19 12.65 -2.62 -11.37
CA ASP A 19 12.32 -3.90 -11.98
C ASP A 19 11.52 -4.75 -11.00
N ILE A 20 10.71 -5.65 -11.53
CA ILE A 20 9.93 -6.61 -10.75
C ILE A 20 10.11 -8.01 -11.31
N PRO A 21 10.14 -9.03 -10.47
CA PRO A 21 10.23 -10.42 -10.93
C PRO A 21 9.03 -10.77 -11.83
N LYS A 22 9.19 -11.73 -12.74
CA LYS A 22 8.18 -12.04 -13.79
C LYS A 22 6.81 -12.47 -13.25
N GLN A 23 6.76 -13.00 -12.04
CA GLN A 23 5.54 -13.54 -11.43
C GLN A 23 4.86 -12.56 -10.47
N TYR A 24 5.36 -11.32 -10.36
CA TYR A 24 4.84 -10.31 -9.45
C TYR A 24 3.97 -9.28 -10.16
N LEU A 25 3.04 -8.68 -9.39
CA LEU A 25 2.09 -7.72 -9.90
C LEU A 25 2.79 -6.47 -10.46
N CYS A 26 2.46 -6.13 -11.70
CA CYS A 26 2.88 -4.87 -12.31
C CYS A 26 1.75 -3.84 -12.14
N PRO A 27 1.85 -2.90 -11.19
CA PRO A 27 0.77 -1.97 -10.88
C PRO A 27 0.61 -0.93 -11.99
N PRO A 28 -0.62 -0.47 -12.29
CA PRO A 28 -0.82 0.72 -13.11
C PRO A 28 -0.47 1.96 -12.29
N ILE A 29 0.60 2.69 -12.66
CA ILE A 29 1.11 3.84 -11.89
C ILE A 29 0.06 4.94 -11.69
N PRO A 30 -0.72 5.39 -12.71
CA PRO A 30 -1.68 6.47 -12.49
C PRO A 30 -2.66 6.18 -11.35
N GLY A 31 -3.32 5.03 -11.35
CA GLY A 31 -4.24 4.68 -10.27
C GLY A 31 -3.58 4.44 -8.90
N ARG A 32 -2.25 4.24 -8.86
CA ARG A 32 -1.50 4.19 -7.61
C ARG A 32 -1.15 5.59 -7.11
N ALA A 33 -0.85 6.50 -8.02
CA ALA A 33 -0.64 7.90 -7.69
C ALA A 33 -1.91 8.53 -7.11
N ASP A 34 -3.08 8.26 -7.70
CA ASP A 34 -4.37 8.75 -7.19
C ASP A 34 -4.56 8.42 -5.71
N TYR A 35 -4.27 7.18 -5.29
CA TYR A 35 -4.39 6.80 -3.88
C TYR A 35 -3.47 7.63 -2.97
N ILE A 36 -2.22 7.86 -3.37
CA ILE A 36 -1.27 8.69 -2.61
C ILE A 36 -1.77 10.14 -2.53
N HIS A 37 -2.32 10.70 -3.61
CA HIS A 37 -2.89 12.06 -3.61
C HIS A 37 -4.09 12.16 -2.68
N TYR A 38 -5.03 11.20 -2.67
CA TYR A 38 -6.14 11.17 -1.71
C TYR A 38 -5.66 11.08 -0.25
N ILE A 39 -4.60 10.32 0.01
CA ILE A 39 -4.00 10.26 1.35
C ILE A 39 -3.38 11.62 1.72
N ALA A 40 -2.71 12.30 0.78
CA ALA A 40 -2.17 13.62 1.02
C ALA A 40 -3.29 14.63 1.39
N ASP A 41 -4.39 14.62 0.67
CA ASP A 41 -5.55 15.47 0.96
C ASP A 41 -6.18 15.14 2.33
N LEU A 42 -6.20 13.84 2.70
CA LEU A 42 -6.74 13.41 3.99
C LEU A 42 -5.93 13.94 5.18
N ILE A 43 -4.60 13.94 5.08
CA ILE A 43 -3.72 14.28 6.21
C ILE A 43 -3.36 15.78 6.28
N GLN A 44 -3.58 16.56 5.20
CA GLN A 44 -3.28 17.99 5.17
C GLN A 44 -4.03 18.83 6.22
N PRO A 45 -5.35 18.66 6.45
CA PRO A 45 -6.08 19.43 7.44
C PRO A 45 -5.53 19.27 8.86
N ASP A 46 -5.12 18.05 9.22
CA ASP A 46 -4.61 17.75 10.56
C ASP A 46 -3.22 18.36 10.78
N ARG A 47 -2.44 18.57 9.71
CA ARG A 47 -1.13 19.23 9.76
C ARG A 47 -1.23 20.74 9.96
N VAL A 48 -2.12 21.40 9.21
CA VAL A 48 -2.34 22.83 9.37
C VAL A 48 -2.81 23.16 10.80
N ALA A 49 -3.65 22.30 11.39
CA ALA A 49 -4.12 22.49 12.77
C ALA A 49 -2.99 22.32 13.82
N ASN A 50 -2.06 21.41 13.58
CA ASN A 50 -0.92 21.19 14.47
C ASN A 50 0.16 22.30 14.32
N ASP A 51 0.41 22.76 13.09
CA ASP A 51 1.37 23.85 12.82
C ASP A 51 0.92 25.18 13.41
N LEU A 52 -0.41 25.42 13.55
CA LEU A 52 -0.95 26.61 14.20
C LEU A 52 -0.86 26.60 15.74
N GLN A 53 -0.53 25.46 16.35
CA GLN A 53 -0.34 25.34 17.80
C GLN A 53 1.14 25.49 18.25
N THR A 54 2.06 25.52 17.32
CA THR A 54 3.50 25.69 17.57
C THR A 54 4.00 27.02 17.04
N GLU A 55 3.39 28.15 17.50
CA GLU A 55 3.98 29.48 17.37
C GLU A 55 5.05 29.68 18.46
N GLU A 56 6.20 29.03 18.32
CA GLU A 56 7.45 29.50 18.91
C GLU A 56 8.64 29.07 18.03
N GLU A 57 9.16 30.07 17.36
CA GLU A 57 10.52 30.32 16.93
C GLU A 57 11.48 29.12 16.85
N ASP A 58 11.54 28.46 15.69
CA ASP A 58 12.86 28.10 15.13
C ASP A 58 12.72 28.03 13.60
N ALA A 59 13.29 29.05 12.94
CA ALA A 59 13.35 29.20 11.49
C ALA A 59 14.32 28.18 10.84
N ASN A 60 14.26 26.94 11.30
CA ASN A 60 14.90 25.79 10.66
C ASN A 60 13.79 24.80 10.34
N GLU A 61 13.17 25.00 9.19
CA GLU A 61 12.06 24.21 8.66
C GLU A 61 12.35 22.70 8.64
N GLN A 62 12.26 22.03 9.76
CA GLN A 62 11.89 20.63 9.81
C GLN A 62 10.34 20.56 9.79
N LYS A 63 9.74 20.85 8.63
CA LYS A 63 8.39 20.34 8.33
C LYS A 63 8.39 18.89 8.74
N THR A 64 7.62 18.52 9.75
CA THR A 64 7.49 17.13 10.23
C THR A 64 7.07 16.28 9.05
N LYS A 65 8.04 15.57 8.47
CA LYS A 65 7.82 14.77 7.25
C LYS A 65 6.91 13.63 7.61
N CYS A 66 5.77 13.52 6.93
CA CYS A 66 4.82 12.44 7.10
C CYS A 66 5.53 11.08 7.09
N ARG A 67 5.26 10.27 8.08
CA ARG A 67 5.75 8.89 8.18
C ARG A 67 4.61 7.92 7.92
N CYS A 68 4.74 7.16 6.86
CA CYS A 68 3.72 6.23 6.41
C CYS A 68 4.13 4.78 6.67
N LEU A 69 3.14 3.92 6.95
CA LEU A 69 3.31 2.47 6.93
C LEU A 69 2.57 1.91 5.72
N ASP A 70 3.31 1.34 4.76
CA ASP A 70 2.76 0.63 3.60
C ASP A 70 2.63 -0.86 3.92
N VAL A 71 1.38 -1.31 4.09
CA VAL A 71 1.03 -2.71 4.38
C VAL A 71 0.86 -3.46 3.06
N GLY A 72 1.73 -4.44 2.81
CA GLY A 72 1.80 -5.13 1.53
C GLY A 72 2.52 -4.30 0.47
N VAL A 73 3.74 -3.83 0.79
CA VAL A 73 4.56 -2.97 -0.10
C VAL A 73 4.84 -3.61 -1.47
N GLY A 74 4.77 -4.92 -1.55
CA GLY A 74 5.00 -5.70 -2.75
C GLY A 74 6.42 -5.60 -3.30
N ALA A 75 6.69 -6.40 -4.33
CA ALA A 75 7.98 -6.39 -5.00
C ALA A 75 8.24 -5.09 -5.80
N ASN A 76 7.22 -4.26 -6.01
CA ASN A 76 7.28 -3.06 -6.85
C ASN A 76 7.59 -1.77 -6.08
N CYS A 77 7.37 -1.72 -4.76
CA CYS A 77 7.64 -0.57 -3.88
C CYS A 77 7.00 0.75 -4.37
N ILE A 78 5.82 0.69 -5.02
CA ILE A 78 5.29 1.81 -5.81
C ILE A 78 4.78 2.95 -4.93
N TYR A 79 4.06 2.67 -3.83
CA TYR A 79 3.54 3.70 -2.95
C TYR A 79 4.66 4.49 -2.24
N PRO A 80 5.70 3.84 -1.69
CA PRO A 80 6.85 4.55 -1.13
C PRO A 80 7.58 5.42 -2.16
N ILE A 81 7.73 4.96 -3.41
CA ILE A 81 8.33 5.75 -4.48
C ILE A 81 7.52 7.02 -4.71
N ILE A 82 6.23 6.89 -4.99
CA ILE A 82 5.36 8.03 -5.31
C ILE A 82 5.27 8.98 -4.11
N GLY A 83 4.94 8.46 -2.93
CA GLY A 83 4.77 9.30 -1.74
C GLY A 83 6.03 10.03 -1.32
N HIS A 84 7.22 9.42 -1.52
CA HIS A 84 8.47 10.10 -1.24
C HIS A 84 8.79 11.19 -2.26
N THR A 85 8.66 10.88 -3.56
CA THR A 85 9.02 11.83 -4.62
C THR A 85 8.08 13.02 -4.72
N GLU A 86 6.78 12.81 -4.53
CA GLU A 86 5.78 13.88 -4.61
C GLU A 86 5.69 14.72 -3.32
N TYR A 87 5.79 14.08 -2.16
CA TYR A 87 5.49 14.72 -0.88
C TYR A 87 6.63 14.69 0.13
N GLY A 88 7.77 14.08 -0.19
CA GLY A 88 8.91 13.95 0.72
C GLY A 88 8.66 13.02 1.91
N TRP A 89 7.61 12.20 1.88
CA TRP A 89 7.26 11.28 2.96
C TRP A 89 8.33 10.23 3.20
N THR A 90 8.38 9.72 4.42
CA THR A 90 9.19 8.56 4.77
C THR A 90 8.31 7.34 4.99
N PHE A 91 8.84 6.16 4.71
CA PHE A 91 8.05 4.94 4.74
C PHE A 91 8.68 3.83 5.57
N VAL A 92 7.82 3.08 6.23
CA VAL A 92 8.06 1.68 6.55
C VAL A 92 7.19 0.86 5.58
N GLY A 93 7.80 -0.04 4.81
CA GLY A 93 7.08 -0.97 3.94
C GLY A 93 7.13 -2.37 4.53
N SER A 94 5.99 -3.02 4.71
CA SER A 94 5.92 -4.40 5.19
C SER A 94 5.34 -5.34 4.15
N ASP A 95 5.81 -6.58 4.14
CA ASP A 95 5.27 -7.66 3.32
C ASP A 95 5.51 -9.01 3.99
N ILE A 96 4.66 -10.00 3.71
CA ILE A 96 4.83 -11.38 4.17
C ILE A 96 5.76 -12.19 3.27
N ASP A 97 5.99 -11.73 2.05
CA ASP A 97 6.82 -12.40 1.06
C ASP A 97 8.27 -11.90 1.11
N PRO A 98 9.24 -12.75 1.48
CA PRO A 98 10.64 -12.35 1.54
C PRO A 98 11.21 -11.95 0.18
N VAL A 99 10.68 -12.50 -0.94
CA VAL A 99 11.13 -12.13 -2.29
C VAL A 99 10.66 -10.72 -2.65
N SER A 100 9.43 -10.34 -2.25
CA SER A 100 8.93 -8.97 -2.38
C SER A 100 9.82 -7.99 -1.63
N ILE A 101 10.13 -8.27 -0.36
CA ILE A 101 11.00 -7.42 0.47
C ILE A 101 12.40 -7.28 -0.14
N GLU A 102 12.99 -8.39 -0.62
CA GLU A 102 14.32 -8.37 -1.23
C GLU A 102 14.33 -7.52 -2.52
N ASN A 103 13.32 -7.68 -3.38
CA ASN A 103 13.22 -6.89 -4.59
C ASN A 103 12.97 -5.39 -4.30
N ALA A 104 12.08 -5.07 -3.37
CA ALA A 104 11.87 -3.71 -2.90
C ALA A 104 13.15 -3.10 -2.33
N ARG A 105 13.92 -3.85 -1.55
CA ARG A 105 15.24 -3.44 -1.02
C ARG A 105 16.23 -3.13 -2.15
N LYS A 106 16.26 -3.96 -3.20
CA LYS A 106 17.08 -3.70 -4.38
C LYS A 106 16.68 -2.39 -5.06
N ILE A 107 15.37 -2.13 -5.22
CA ILE A 107 14.87 -0.87 -5.78
C ILE A 107 15.36 0.31 -4.93
N VAL A 108 15.17 0.25 -3.62
CA VAL A 108 15.59 1.33 -2.68
C VAL A 108 17.11 1.56 -2.78
N THR A 109 17.91 0.49 -2.73
CA THR A 109 19.38 0.59 -2.72
C THR A 109 19.93 1.14 -4.04
N CYS A 110 19.31 0.81 -5.18
CA CYS A 110 19.74 1.28 -6.49
C CYS A 110 19.29 2.71 -6.82
N ASN A 111 18.50 3.35 -5.95
CA ASN A 111 17.98 4.69 -6.17
C ASN A 111 18.38 5.63 -5.02
N PRO A 112 19.42 6.47 -5.19
CA PRO A 112 19.89 7.36 -4.13
C PRO A 112 18.81 8.29 -3.56
N VAL A 113 17.83 8.69 -4.37
CA VAL A 113 16.68 9.51 -3.93
C VAL A 113 15.86 8.82 -2.85
N LEU A 114 15.82 7.48 -2.81
CA LEU A 114 15.08 6.68 -1.84
C LEU A 114 15.92 6.26 -0.62
N ALA A 115 17.23 6.55 -0.64
CA ALA A 115 18.16 6.12 0.41
C ALA A 115 17.75 6.71 1.78
N HIS A 116 17.67 5.87 2.81
CA HIS A 116 17.26 6.24 4.17
C HIS A 116 15.85 6.82 4.29
N LYS A 117 15.02 6.70 3.25
CA LYS A 117 13.64 7.16 3.26
C LYS A 117 12.62 6.05 3.40
N ILE A 118 13.03 4.84 3.10
CA ILE A 118 12.18 3.64 3.09
C ILE A 118 12.87 2.55 3.92
N ASP A 119 12.23 2.13 5.02
CA ASP A 119 12.61 0.95 5.81
C ASP A 119 11.72 -0.23 5.39
N LEU A 120 12.30 -1.41 5.19
CA LEU A 120 11.58 -2.58 4.69
C LEU A 120 11.62 -3.70 5.71
N ARG A 121 10.43 -4.16 6.12
CA ARG A 121 10.22 -5.14 7.18
C ARG A 121 9.48 -6.36 6.70
N LEU A 122 10.00 -7.55 6.99
CA LEU A 122 9.32 -8.81 6.72
C LEU A 122 8.31 -9.10 7.85
N GLN A 123 7.04 -9.21 7.50
CA GLN A 123 6.02 -9.75 8.40
C GLN A 123 6.15 -11.28 8.44
N LYS A 124 6.53 -11.81 9.58
CA LYS A 124 6.80 -13.25 9.76
C LYS A 124 5.55 -14.07 10.02
N ASP A 125 4.47 -13.43 10.47
CA ASP A 125 3.20 -14.07 10.79
C ASP A 125 2.12 -13.57 9.82
N SER A 126 1.68 -14.40 8.89
CA SER A 126 0.68 -14.07 7.89
C SER A 126 -0.72 -13.74 8.45
N GLN A 127 -0.96 -14.05 9.73
CA GLN A 127 -2.21 -13.71 10.41
C GLN A 127 -2.18 -12.32 11.05
N LYS A 128 -1.02 -11.65 11.04
CA LYS A 128 -0.81 -10.33 11.65
C LYS A 128 -0.48 -9.29 10.58
N ILE A 129 -0.90 -8.06 10.86
CA ILE A 129 -0.74 -6.93 9.95
C ILE A 129 0.23 -5.91 10.55
N PHE A 130 -0.01 -5.48 11.77
CA PHE A 130 0.76 -4.46 12.49
C PHE A 130 1.68 -5.05 13.55
N ASP A 131 1.26 -6.13 14.18
CA ASP A 131 2.03 -6.79 15.25
C ASP A 131 3.33 -7.38 14.69
N GLY A 132 4.45 -7.03 15.32
CA GLY A 132 5.80 -7.35 14.81
C GLY A 132 6.31 -6.41 13.71
N ILE A 133 5.49 -5.48 13.21
CA ILE A 133 5.86 -4.45 12.24
C ILE A 133 5.98 -3.09 12.92
N ILE A 134 4.97 -2.65 13.67
CA ILE A 134 5.05 -1.41 14.45
C ILE A 134 5.85 -1.69 15.72
N MET A 135 6.99 -1.01 15.86
CA MET A 135 7.89 -1.17 17.00
C MET A 135 7.48 -0.26 18.17
N PRO A 136 7.86 -0.59 19.41
CA PRO A 136 7.59 0.27 20.56
C PRO A 136 8.13 1.69 20.35
N GLY A 137 7.29 2.69 20.62
CA GLY A 137 7.66 4.10 20.50
C GLY A 137 7.59 4.67 19.08
N GLU A 138 7.23 3.86 18.07
CA GLU A 138 7.00 4.37 16.72
C GLU A 138 5.61 4.99 16.58
N TYR A 139 5.54 6.03 15.76
CA TYR A 139 4.31 6.67 15.34
C TYR A 139 4.31 6.83 13.81
N PHE A 140 3.14 6.61 13.21
CA PHE A 140 2.86 6.81 11.80
C PHE A 140 1.72 7.80 11.64
N ASP A 141 1.85 8.76 10.74
CA ASP A 141 0.74 9.67 10.40
C ASP A 141 -0.40 8.90 9.72
N VAL A 142 -0.04 7.92 8.89
CA VAL A 142 -1.01 7.12 8.14
C VAL A 142 -0.47 5.73 7.82
N THR A 143 -1.35 4.74 7.81
CA THR A 143 -1.11 3.47 7.13
C THR A 143 -1.80 3.47 5.77
N ILE A 144 -1.16 2.89 4.77
CA ILE A 144 -1.74 2.65 3.46
C ILE A 144 -1.73 1.15 3.18
N CYS A 145 -2.75 0.66 2.48
CA CYS A 145 -2.88 -0.74 2.15
C CYS A 145 -3.63 -0.95 0.84
N ASN A 146 -3.10 -1.80 0.00
CA ASN A 146 -3.79 -2.35 -1.14
C ASN A 146 -3.95 -3.86 -0.91
N PRO A 147 -5.06 -4.29 -0.29
CA PRO A 147 -5.22 -5.65 0.18
C PRO A 147 -5.32 -6.66 -0.98
N PRO A 148 -5.05 -7.95 -0.74
CA PRO A 148 -5.31 -9.01 -1.71
C PRO A 148 -6.82 -9.10 -2.01
N PHE A 149 -7.20 -9.13 -3.30
CA PHE A 149 -8.59 -8.96 -3.74
C PHE A 149 -9.41 -10.23 -3.74
N HIS A 150 -8.78 -11.41 -3.93
CA HIS A 150 -9.45 -12.68 -4.12
C HIS A 150 -9.43 -13.52 -2.84
N SER A 151 -10.46 -14.36 -2.70
CA SER A 151 -10.61 -15.24 -1.54
C SER A 151 -9.91 -16.59 -1.71
N SER A 152 -9.53 -16.92 -2.95
CA SER A 152 -8.78 -18.12 -3.28
C SER A 152 -7.94 -17.95 -4.55
N LYS A 153 -7.01 -18.88 -4.76
CA LYS A 153 -6.18 -18.92 -5.97
C LYS A 153 -7.03 -19.13 -7.21
N GLU A 154 -8.03 -19.99 -7.13
CA GLU A 154 -8.95 -20.30 -8.23
C GLU A 154 -9.75 -19.06 -8.64
N GLU A 155 -10.26 -18.27 -7.69
CA GLU A 155 -10.95 -17.00 -7.97
C GLU A 155 -10.03 -16.00 -8.67
N ALA A 156 -8.77 -15.93 -8.26
CA ALA A 156 -7.77 -15.07 -8.88
C ALA A 156 -7.46 -15.49 -10.33
N GLU A 157 -7.35 -16.79 -10.59
CA GLU A 157 -7.13 -17.34 -11.93
C GLU A 157 -8.34 -17.10 -12.84
N ASP A 158 -9.55 -17.32 -12.36
CA ASP A 158 -10.80 -17.08 -13.11
C ASP A 158 -11.00 -15.58 -13.42
N GLY A 159 -10.72 -14.70 -12.49
CA GLY A 159 -10.78 -13.25 -12.70
C GLY A 159 -9.84 -12.79 -13.81
N THR A 160 -8.64 -13.37 -13.87
CA THR A 160 -7.64 -13.09 -14.90
C THR A 160 -8.08 -13.64 -16.25
N LEU A 161 -8.64 -14.85 -16.30
CA LEU A 161 -9.20 -15.47 -17.52
C LEU A 161 -10.31 -14.63 -18.13
N ARG A 162 -11.24 -14.13 -17.32
CA ARG A 162 -12.34 -13.26 -17.78
C ARG A 162 -11.82 -11.96 -18.39
N LYS A 163 -10.88 -11.27 -17.72
CA LYS A 163 -10.26 -10.02 -18.23
C LYS A 163 -9.55 -10.25 -19.56
N LEU A 164 -8.79 -11.33 -19.71
CA LEU A 164 -8.08 -11.64 -20.95
C LEU A 164 -9.01 -12.05 -22.08
N SER A 165 -10.07 -12.80 -21.78
CA SER A 165 -11.09 -13.16 -22.77
C SER A 165 -11.86 -11.96 -23.29
N SER A 166 -12.17 -10.99 -22.39
CA SER A 166 -12.80 -9.72 -22.75
C SER A 166 -11.90 -8.85 -23.63
N LEU A 167 -10.60 -8.77 -23.30
CA LEU A 167 -9.64 -7.98 -24.09
C LEU A 167 -9.30 -8.57 -25.46
N LYS A 168 -9.37 -9.90 -25.62
CA LYS A 168 -9.02 -10.59 -26.87
C LYS A 168 -10.23 -10.95 -27.73
N GLY A 169 -11.47 -10.77 -27.25
CA GLY A 169 -12.68 -11.16 -27.97
C GLY A 169 -12.83 -12.67 -28.22
N THR A 170 -11.97 -13.52 -27.62
CA THR A 170 -11.95 -14.98 -27.81
C THR A 170 -11.79 -15.69 -26.47
N LYS A 171 -12.49 -16.83 -26.28
CA LYS A 171 -12.34 -17.67 -25.07
C LYS A 171 -10.92 -18.22 -24.96
N VAL A 172 -10.17 -17.75 -23.98
CA VAL A 172 -8.83 -18.24 -23.67
C VAL A 172 -8.94 -19.43 -22.71
N LYS A 173 -8.53 -20.62 -23.16
CA LYS A 173 -8.67 -21.87 -22.39
C LYS A 173 -7.54 -22.16 -21.40
N LYS A 174 -6.42 -21.49 -21.51
CA LYS A 174 -5.28 -21.59 -20.56
C LYS A 174 -4.49 -20.30 -20.60
N VAL A 175 -4.24 -19.71 -19.44
CA VAL A 175 -3.39 -18.52 -19.32
C VAL A 175 -2.09 -18.94 -18.67
N GLN A 176 -0.97 -18.71 -19.36
CA GLN A 176 0.22 -18.31 -18.66
C GLN A 176 -0.08 -16.90 -18.13
N LEU A 177 -0.16 -16.77 -16.82
CA LEU A 177 -0.47 -15.53 -16.10
C LEU A 177 0.57 -14.45 -16.48
N ASN A 178 0.30 -13.68 -17.54
CA ASN A 178 1.17 -12.57 -17.97
C ASN A 178 0.92 -11.26 -17.19
N PHE A 179 -0.01 -11.26 -16.23
CA PHE A 179 -0.20 -10.20 -15.25
C PHE A 179 0.37 -10.61 -13.89
N GLY A 180 1.56 -11.24 -13.90
CA GLY A 180 2.28 -11.77 -12.78
C GLY A 180 1.82 -11.20 -11.43
N GLY A 181 1.20 -12.03 -10.63
CA GLY A 181 0.99 -11.81 -9.22
C GLY A 181 1.45 -13.09 -8.55
N SER A 182 2.32 -13.00 -7.56
CA SER A 182 2.56 -14.14 -6.69
C SER A 182 1.26 -14.47 -5.98
N ALA A 183 1.06 -15.72 -5.58
CA ALA A 183 -0.16 -16.14 -4.90
C ALA A 183 -0.53 -15.20 -3.75
N ASN A 184 0.46 -14.70 -3.01
CA ASN A 184 0.27 -13.85 -1.83
C ASN A 184 -0.17 -12.41 -2.13
N GLU A 185 0.12 -11.87 -3.33
CA GLU A 185 -0.33 -10.53 -3.73
C GLU A 185 -1.79 -10.50 -4.20
N LEU A 186 -2.31 -11.63 -4.67
CA LEU A 186 -3.61 -11.67 -5.34
C LEU A 186 -4.74 -12.20 -4.47
N TRP A 187 -4.45 -13.09 -3.52
CA TRP A 187 -5.48 -13.72 -2.70
C TRP A 187 -5.02 -14.00 -1.27
N CYS A 188 -5.96 -13.98 -0.36
CA CYS A 188 -5.82 -14.47 1.02
C CYS A 188 -7.09 -15.22 1.42
N GLU A 189 -7.00 -16.04 2.46
CA GLU A 189 -8.17 -16.74 2.99
C GLU A 189 -9.27 -15.77 3.41
N GLY A 190 -10.46 -15.91 2.82
CA GLY A 190 -11.59 -15.02 3.03
C GLY A 190 -11.52 -13.69 2.27
N GLY A 191 -10.46 -13.46 1.47
CA GLY A 191 -10.32 -12.32 0.55
C GLY A 191 -10.23 -10.96 1.23
N GLU A 192 -10.39 -9.92 0.40
CA GLU A 192 -10.32 -8.52 0.81
C GLU A 192 -11.12 -8.20 2.09
N ILE A 193 -12.35 -8.69 2.16
CA ILE A 193 -13.23 -8.38 3.30
C ILE A 193 -12.67 -8.90 4.61
N ARG A 194 -12.16 -10.14 4.65
CA ARG A 194 -11.59 -10.73 5.86
C ARG A 194 -10.29 -10.03 6.24
N PHE A 195 -9.46 -9.71 5.25
CA PHE A 195 -8.22 -8.98 5.47
C PHE A 195 -8.48 -7.63 6.14
N ILE A 196 -9.40 -6.82 5.60
CA ILE A 196 -9.70 -5.50 6.15
C ILE A 196 -10.40 -5.60 7.52
N LEU A 197 -11.28 -6.59 7.74
CA LEU A 197 -11.87 -6.82 9.06
C LEU A 197 -10.80 -7.17 10.12
N ASN A 198 -9.78 -7.94 9.77
CA ASN A 198 -8.65 -8.23 10.64
C ASN A 198 -7.81 -6.97 10.89
N MET A 199 -7.56 -6.17 9.85
CA MET A 199 -6.87 -4.89 9.94
C MET A 199 -7.57 -3.94 10.93
N ILE A 200 -8.90 -3.79 10.83
CA ILE A 200 -9.71 -3.00 11.76
C ILE A 200 -9.61 -3.55 13.19
N SER A 201 -9.65 -4.88 13.35
CA SER A 201 -9.57 -5.47 14.69
C SER A 201 -8.20 -5.29 15.34
N GLU A 202 -7.13 -5.39 14.54
CA GLU A 202 -5.77 -5.25 15.03
C GLU A 202 -5.39 -3.79 15.27
N SER A 203 -5.91 -2.83 14.47
CA SER A 203 -5.66 -1.40 14.63
C SER A 203 -6.01 -0.85 16.00
N GLN A 204 -6.99 -1.47 16.70
CA GLN A 204 -7.35 -1.08 18.06
C GLN A 204 -6.17 -1.10 19.05
N LYS A 205 -5.19 -1.99 18.84
CA LYS A 205 -3.99 -2.06 19.67
C LYS A 205 -3.00 -0.93 19.40
N TYR A 206 -3.12 -0.31 18.23
CA TYR A 206 -2.16 0.66 17.68
C TYR A 206 -2.73 2.08 17.51
N GLN A 207 -3.87 2.39 18.16
CA GLN A 207 -4.52 3.71 18.10
C GLN A 207 -3.58 4.88 18.46
N LYS A 208 -2.65 4.64 19.40
CA LYS A 208 -1.67 5.63 19.83
C LYS A 208 -0.43 5.69 18.94
N ASN A 209 -0.32 4.76 17.99
CA ASN A 209 0.83 4.61 17.11
C ASN A 209 0.56 5.04 15.68
N CYS A 210 -0.71 5.37 15.35
CA CYS A 210 -1.08 5.76 14.01
C CYS A 210 -2.26 6.74 14.01
N GLY A 211 -2.14 7.82 13.22
CA GLY A 211 -3.20 8.83 13.07
C GLY A 211 -4.36 8.31 12.21
N TRP A 212 -4.04 7.72 11.06
CA TRP A 212 -5.03 7.20 10.12
C TRP A 212 -4.69 5.77 9.66
N PHE A 213 -5.67 4.89 9.73
CA PHE A 213 -5.59 3.56 9.10
C PHE A 213 -6.39 3.56 7.82
N THR A 214 -5.75 3.35 6.67
CA THR A 214 -6.41 3.39 5.37
C THR A 214 -6.23 2.11 4.57
N SER A 215 -7.20 1.79 3.72
CA SER A 215 -7.15 0.66 2.80
C SER A 215 -7.97 0.93 1.55
N LEU A 216 -7.51 0.46 0.41
CA LEU A 216 -8.34 0.35 -0.78
C LEU A 216 -9.41 -0.72 -0.57
N VAL A 217 -10.60 -0.47 -1.14
CA VAL A 217 -11.71 -1.43 -1.17
C VAL A 217 -12.16 -1.62 -2.60
N SER A 218 -12.02 -2.82 -3.14
CA SER A 218 -12.33 -3.10 -4.56
C SER A 218 -13.81 -3.34 -4.83
N LYS A 219 -14.59 -3.68 -3.81
CA LYS A 219 -16.01 -4.05 -3.95
C LYS A 219 -16.86 -3.18 -3.02
N GLU A 220 -17.65 -2.27 -3.58
CA GLU A 220 -18.56 -1.37 -2.84
C GLU A 220 -19.45 -2.13 -1.83
N LYS A 221 -19.96 -3.30 -2.21
CA LYS A 221 -20.75 -4.16 -1.31
C LYS A 221 -20.06 -4.56 0.00
N ASN A 222 -18.74 -4.43 0.09
CA ASN A 222 -17.99 -4.71 1.31
C ASN A 222 -18.07 -3.55 2.31
N LEU A 223 -18.34 -2.32 1.85
CA LEU A 223 -18.34 -1.11 2.68
C LEU A 223 -19.32 -1.20 3.85
N GLU A 224 -20.53 -1.72 3.63
CA GLU A 224 -21.54 -1.86 4.69
C GLU A 224 -21.01 -2.68 5.87
N LYS A 225 -20.39 -3.84 5.59
CA LYS A 225 -19.82 -4.71 6.62
C LYS A 225 -18.61 -4.08 7.31
N LEU A 226 -17.78 -3.37 6.55
CA LEU A 226 -16.61 -2.68 7.11
C LEU A 226 -17.03 -1.51 8.01
N CYS A 227 -18.02 -0.72 7.59
CA CYS A 227 -18.57 0.36 8.41
C CYS A 227 -19.26 -0.18 9.68
N ALA A 228 -19.98 -1.31 9.61
CA ALA A 228 -20.55 -1.96 10.78
C ALA A 228 -19.46 -2.42 11.76
N LYS A 229 -18.35 -2.97 11.25
CA LYS A 229 -17.21 -3.36 12.08
C LYS A 229 -16.55 -2.15 12.75
N LEU A 230 -16.30 -1.05 12.02
CA LEU A 230 -15.74 0.19 12.58
C LEU A 230 -16.61 0.72 13.73
N LYS A 231 -17.93 0.77 13.55
CA LYS A 231 -18.88 1.16 14.61
C LYS A 231 -18.78 0.24 15.82
N SER A 232 -18.62 -1.07 15.61
CA SER A 232 -18.54 -2.05 16.72
C SER A 232 -17.27 -1.90 17.56
N VAL A 233 -16.24 -1.26 17.05
CA VAL A 233 -14.97 -0.98 17.73
C VAL A 233 -14.81 0.49 18.12
N ASN A 234 -15.89 1.28 18.04
CA ASN A 234 -15.95 2.72 18.32
C ASN A 234 -15.00 3.58 17.47
N GLU A 235 -14.73 3.15 16.25
CA GLU A 235 -13.91 3.89 15.31
C GLU A 235 -14.78 4.64 14.28
N ILE A 236 -14.30 5.79 13.83
CA ILE A 236 -14.96 6.59 12.80
C ILE A 236 -14.42 6.16 11.44
N GLY A 237 -15.30 5.62 10.59
CA GLY A 237 -14.96 5.28 9.20
C GLY A 237 -15.35 6.39 8.23
N ARG A 238 -14.47 6.70 7.29
CA ARG A 238 -14.75 7.52 6.10
C ARG A 238 -14.48 6.71 4.85
N ALA A 239 -15.36 6.76 3.87
CA ALA A 239 -15.15 6.20 2.55
C ALA A 239 -15.11 7.32 1.51
N HIS A 240 -14.15 7.25 0.60
CA HIS A 240 -14.10 8.04 -0.62
C HIS A 240 -14.44 7.13 -1.79
N VAL A 241 -15.43 7.51 -2.62
CA VAL A 241 -15.96 6.73 -3.75
C VAL A 241 -15.69 7.48 -5.05
#